data_980ddfdda1e2d3bd64628e7413642b58
#
_entry.id   980ddfdda1e2d3bd64628e7413642b58
#
_cell.length_a   1.000
_cell.length_b   1.000
_cell.length_c   1.000
_cell.angle_alpha   90.00
_cell.angle_beta   90.00
_cell.angle_gamma   90.00
#
_symmetry.space_group_name_H-M   'P 1'
#
loop_
_entity.id
_entity.type
_entity.pdbx_description
1 polymer ?
#
loop_
_entity_poly.entity_id
_entity_poly.type
_entity_poly.pdbx_seq_one_letter_code
_entity_poly.pdbx_strand_id
1 'polypeptide(L)'
;MPQAPMIAETHTGMVFLVGDRAYKVKKPVVTDFLDFSTFESRERACAHEVVLNSRLAPNSYLGIAHFAQPQGGVPEPVIVMRRHPDERRPATMARRGDAAEPQLSAVPLVLARFHGSAARGRDVDAEARVDAITGRWQENLAELTRYAEGVVPGLSPDTVAEINRLATDYITGRSVLFARR
;
A
#
# COMPACT_ATOMS: atom_id res chain seq x y z
N MET A 1 -2.15 -23.53 20.68
CA MET A 1 -3.59 -23.32 20.53
C MET A 1 -3.84 -22.69 19.16
N PRO A 2 -4.78 -23.16 18.34
CA PRO A 2 -5.14 -22.47 17.13
C PRO A 2 -5.65 -21.06 17.48
N GLN A 3 -5.15 -20.05 16.76
CA GLN A 3 -5.61 -18.68 16.94
C GLN A 3 -7.07 -18.55 16.51
N ALA A 4 -7.89 -17.86 17.29
CA ALA A 4 -9.29 -17.61 16.95
C ALA A 4 -9.40 -16.87 15.60
N PRO A 5 -10.45 -17.14 14.82
CA PRO A 5 -10.76 -16.36 13.62
C PRO A 5 -10.95 -14.88 13.97
N MET A 6 -10.40 -14.02 13.14
CA MET A 6 -10.52 -12.56 13.29
C MET A 6 -10.79 -11.92 11.94
N ILE A 7 -11.46 -10.77 11.95
CA ILE A 7 -11.66 -9.95 10.75
C ILE A 7 -11.01 -8.59 11.02
N ALA A 8 -10.19 -8.14 10.09
CA ALA A 8 -9.65 -6.78 10.05
C ALA A 8 -10.19 -6.10 8.80
N GLU A 9 -10.83 -4.96 8.98
CA GLU A 9 -11.42 -4.18 7.90
C GLU A 9 -10.58 -2.92 7.65
N THR A 10 -10.40 -2.60 6.38
CA THR A 10 -9.79 -1.37 5.91
C THR A 10 -10.74 -0.63 4.97
N HIS A 11 -10.38 0.57 4.55
CA HIS A 11 -11.19 1.35 3.62
C HIS A 11 -11.47 0.59 2.31
N THR A 12 -10.47 -0.08 1.75
CA THR A 12 -10.53 -0.73 0.43
C THR A 12 -10.58 -2.25 0.47
N GLY A 13 -10.61 -2.89 1.64
CA GLY A 13 -10.63 -4.35 1.73
C GLY A 13 -10.91 -4.89 3.12
N MET A 14 -11.06 -6.20 3.16
CA MET A 14 -11.19 -6.98 4.39
C MET A 14 -10.14 -8.08 4.43
N VAL A 15 -9.64 -8.39 5.62
CA VAL A 15 -8.71 -9.49 5.86
C VAL A 15 -9.31 -10.44 6.88
N PHE A 16 -9.55 -11.67 6.45
CA PHE A 16 -10.01 -12.75 7.29
C PHE A 16 -8.80 -13.57 7.78
N LEU A 17 -8.61 -13.64 9.08
CA LEU A 17 -7.54 -14.40 9.71
C LEU A 17 -8.10 -15.71 10.21
N VAL A 18 -7.70 -16.83 9.58
CA VAL A 18 -8.21 -18.17 9.91
C VAL A 18 -7.03 -19.14 10.03
N GLY A 19 -6.85 -19.72 11.20
CA GLY A 19 -5.70 -20.58 11.47
C GLY A 19 -4.38 -19.86 11.20
N ASP A 20 -3.54 -20.44 10.35
CA ASP A 20 -2.23 -19.91 9.93
C ASP A 20 -2.30 -19.09 8.63
N ARG A 21 -3.51 -18.76 8.15
CA ARG A 21 -3.74 -18.02 6.91
C ARG A 21 -4.42 -16.68 7.15
N ALA A 22 -4.11 -15.74 6.25
CA ALA A 22 -4.82 -14.48 6.07
C ALA A 22 -5.36 -14.41 4.64
N TYR A 23 -6.64 -14.11 4.52
CA TYR A 23 -7.36 -14.02 3.25
C TYR A 23 -7.79 -12.57 3.05
N LYS A 24 -7.19 -11.89 2.08
CA LYS A 24 -7.48 -10.48 1.79
C LYS A 24 -8.40 -10.37 0.59
N VAL A 25 -9.56 -9.76 0.80
CA VAL A 25 -10.57 -9.48 -0.21
C VAL A 25 -10.60 -7.98 -0.48
N LYS A 26 -10.71 -7.58 -1.73
CA LYS A 26 -10.94 -6.18 -2.12
C LYS A 26 -12.42 -5.86 -1.99
N LYS A 27 -12.75 -4.65 -1.48
CA LYS A 27 -14.13 -4.14 -1.51
C LYS A 27 -14.45 -3.57 -2.89
N PRO A 28 -15.70 -3.64 -3.36
CA PRO A 28 -16.12 -3.04 -4.63
C PRO A 28 -16.30 -1.51 -4.47
N VAL A 29 -15.21 -0.80 -4.19
CA VAL A 29 -15.17 0.65 -3.98
C VAL A 29 -14.48 1.35 -5.13
N VAL A 30 -14.88 2.58 -5.39
CA VAL A 30 -14.22 3.50 -6.31
C VAL A 30 -13.71 4.69 -5.51
N THR A 31 -12.45 5.03 -5.72
CA THR A 31 -11.83 6.26 -5.22
C THR A 31 -11.18 6.99 -6.40
N ASP A 32 -10.59 8.14 -6.18
CA ASP A 32 -9.97 8.92 -7.27
C ASP A 32 -8.76 8.22 -7.90
N PHE A 33 -8.12 7.31 -7.18
CA PHE A 33 -6.89 6.63 -7.62
C PHE A 33 -7.03 5.12 -7.79
N LEU A 34 -8.21 4.53 -7.51
CA LEU A 34 -8.48 3.12 -7.75
C LEU A 34 -9.96 2.86 -8.03
N ASP A 35 -10.20 1.88 -8.87
CA ASP A 35 -11.53 1.37 -9.18
C ASP A 35 -11.57 -0.15 -9.00
N PHE A 36 -12.27 -0.60 -7.96
CA PHE A 36 -12.53 -2.00 -7.65
C PHE A 36 -14.00 -2.40 -7.88
N SER A 37 -14.75 -1.62 -8.65
CA SER A 37 -16.18 -1.86 -8.88
C SER A 37 -16.45 -3.18 -9.61
N THR A 38 -15.60 -3.56 -10.57
CA THR A 38 -15.79 -4.78 -11.34
C THR A 38 -14.96 -5.95 -10.79
N PHE A 39 -15.42 -7.18 -11.07
CA PHE A 39 -14.68 -8.40 -10.75
C PHE A 39 -13.28 -8.37 -11.39
N GLU A 40 -13.21 -8.03 -12.68
CA GLU A 40 -11.96 -8.02 -13.45
C GLU A 40 -10.95 -7.01 -12.91
N SER A 41 -11.41 -5.86 -12.39
CA SER A 41 -10.53 -4.88 -11.77
C SER A 41 -9.97 -5.40 -10.44
N ARG A 42 -10.78 -6.08 -9.63
CA ARG A 42 -10.32 -6.71 -8.38
C ARG A 42 -9.38 -7.89 -8.64
N GLU A 43 -9.68 -8.71 -9.64
CA GLU A 43 -8.80 -9.83 -10.05
C GLU A 43 -7.42 -9.33 -10.46
N ARG A 44 -7.35 -8.32 -11.36
CA ARG A 44 -6.07 -7.70 -11.76
C ARG A 44 -5.33 -7.09 -10.59
N ALA A 45 -6.04 -6.39 -9.69
CA ALA A 45 -5.43 -5.78 -8.52
C ALA A 45 -4.87 -6.81 -7.55
N CYS A 46 -5.56 -7.94 -7.34
CA CYS A 46 -5.07 -9.04 -6.52
C CYS A 46 -3.81 -9.68 -7.14
N ALA A 47 -3.84 -9.95 -8.44
CA ALA A 47 -2.70 -10.51 -9.16
C ALA A 47 -1.47 -9.59 -9.08
N HIS A 48 -1.68 -8.30 -9.34
CA HIS A 48 -0.62 -7.30 -9.28
C HIS A 48 -0.05 -7.16 -7.86
N GLU A 49 -0.91 -7.14 -6.84
CA GLU A 49 -0.47 -7.07 -5.44
C GLU A 49 0.41 -8.28 -5.06
N VAL A 50 0.02 -9.49 -5.45
CA VAL A 50 0.82 -10.70 -5.18
C VAL A 50 2.19 -10.61 -5.87
N VAL A 51 2.24 -10.25 -7.15
CA VAL A 51 3.48 -10.13 -7.92
C VAL A 51 4.41 -9.09 -7.29
N LEU A 52 3.91 -7.91 -6.96
CA LEU A 52 4.72 -6.83 -6.42
C LEU A 52 5.25 -7.14 -5.02
N ASN A 53 4.39 -7.64 -4.14
CA ASN A 53 4.75 -7.82 -2.74
C ASN A 53 5.59 -9.08 -2.51
N SER A 54 5.43 -10.12 -3.34
CA SER A 54 6.26 -11.32 -3.27
C SER A 54 7.75 -11.03 -3.51
N ARG A 55 8.09 -9.92 -4.16
CA ARG A 55 9.49 -9.50 -4.37
C ARG A 55 10.21 -9.21 -3.05
N LEU A 56 9.49 -8.64 -2.06
CA LEU A 56 10.04 -8.33 -0.73
C LEU A 56 9.63 -9.34 0.34
N ALA A 57 8.49 -10.00 0.16
CA ALA A 57 7.91 -10.93 1.14
C ALA A 57 7.45 -12.26 0.50
N PRO A 58 8.35 -13.03 -0.17
CA PRO A 58 7.96 -14.23 -0.92
C PRO A 58 7.30 -15.30 -0.07
N ASN A 59 7.64 -15.37 1.21
CA ASN A 59 7.06 -16.34 2.14
C ASN A 59 5.73 -15.89 2.76
N SER A 60 5.30 -14.66 2.54
CA SER A 60 4.06 -14.11 3.08
C SER A 60 2.91 -14.19 2.09
N TYR A 61 3.17 -14.04 0.79
CA TYR A 61 2.17 -14.10 -0.28
C TYR A 61 2.18 -15.49 -0.90
N LEU A 62 1.08 -16.24 -0.74
CA LEU A 62 0.97 -17.64 -1.18
C LEU A 62 0.29 -17.77 -2.55
N GLY A 63 -0.42 -16.73 -2.99
CA GLY A 63 -1.08 -16.69 -4.28
C GLY A 63 -2.50 -16.12 -4.19
N ILE A 64 -3.29 -16.44 -5.21
CA ILE A 64 -4.70 -16.04 -5.33
C ILE A 64 -5.56 -17.30 -5.26
N ALA A 65 -6.69 -17.20 -4.58
CA ALA A 65 -7.78 -18.15 -4.60
C ALA A 65 -9.07 -17.42 -4.95
N HIS A 66 -10.15 -18.17 -5.11
CA HIS A 66 -11.47 -17.61 -5.39
C HIS A 66 -12.48 -18.16 -4.40
N PHE A 67 -13.21 -17.28 -3.73
CA PHE A 67 -14.32 -17.69 -2.86
C PHE A 67 -15.57 -17.91 -3.70
N ALA A 68 -16.08 -19.14 -3.67
CA ALA A 68 -17.38 -19.43 -4.24
C ALA A 68 -18.48 -18.76 -3.40
N GLN A 69 -19.42 -18.11 -4.07
CA GLN A 69 -20.59 -17.56 -3.40
C GLN A 69 -21.61 -18.66 -3.13
N PRO A 70 -22.16 -18.78 -1.89
CA PRO A 70 -23.12 -19.84 -1.55
C PRO A 70 -24.38 -19.83 -2.43
N GLN A 71 -24.80 -18.67 -2.92
CA GLN A 71 -25.96 -18.49 -3.77
C GLN A 71 -25.62 -18.62 -5.28
N GLY A 72 -24.40 -18.99 -5.62
CA GLY A 72 -23.91 -18.98 -7.01
C GLY A 72 -23.46 -17.57 -7.43
N GLY A 73 -22.85 -17.46 -8.60
CA GLY A 73 -22.30 -16.23 -9.14
C GLY A 73 -20.80 -16.33 -9.43
N VAL A 74 -20.19 -15.21 -9.83
CA VAL A 74 -18.75 -15.15 -10.09
C VAL A 74 -18.00 -15.26 -8.76
N PRO A 75 -17.06 -16.20 -8.62
CA PRO A 75 -16.29 -16.37 -7.39
C PRO A 75 -15.41 -15.12 -7.13
N GLU A 76 -15.37 -14.64 -5.89
CA GLU A 76 -14.61 -13.43 -5.52
C GLU A 76 -13.11 -13.71 -5.38
N PRO A 77 -12.21 -12.91 -6.01
CA PRO A 77 -10.78 -13.10 -5.91
C PRO A 77 -10.26 -12.75 -4.52
N VAL A 78 -9.35 -13.58 -4.01
CA VAL A 78 -8.83 -13.50 -2.65
C VAL A 78 -7.33 -13.71 -2.67
N ILE A 79 -6.58 -12.78 -2.09
CA ILE A 79 -5.15 -12.97 -1.84
C ILE A 79 -4.98 -13.87 -0.63
N VAL A 80 -4.28 -14.98 -0.81
CA VAL A 80 -3.94 -15.91 0.26
C VAL A 80 -2.55 -15.60 0.77
N MET A 81 -2.46 -15.36 2.07
CA MET A 81 -1.21 -15.00 2.74
C MET A 81 -0.99 -15.88 3.97
N ARG A 82 0.27 -15.95 4.40
CA ARG A 82 0.61 -16.48 5.73
C ARG A 82 0.15 -15.50 6.80
N ARG A 83 -0.52 -15.99 7.84
CA ARG A 83 -0.81 -15.19 9.03
C ARG A 83 0.45 -15.04 9.87
N HIS A 84 0.85 -13.81 10.14
CA HIS A 84 1.92 -13.50 11.07
C HIS A 84 1.35 -13.22 12.47
N PRO A 85 2.03 -13.64 13.54
CA PRO A 85 1.62 -13.34 14.91
C PRO A 85 1.56 -11.84 15.17
N ASP A 86 0.52 -11.37 15.89
CA ASP A 86 0.32 -9.94 16.15
C ASP A 86 1.43 -9.34 17.04
N GLU A 87 2.01 -10.13 17.92
CA GLU A 87 3.15 -9.75 18.75
C GLU A 87 4.42 -9.41 17.94
N ARG A 88 4.50 -9.86 16.69
CA ARG A 88 5.62 -9.54 15.77
C ARG A 88 5.37 -8.29 14.92
N ARG A 89 4.23 -7.63 15.09
CA ARG A 89 3.96 -6.37 14.40
C ARG A 89 4.77 -5.25 15.06
N PRO A 90 5.51 -4.42 14.28
CA PRO A 90 6.31 -3.33 14.86
C PRO A 90 5.52 -2.40 15.76
N ALA A 91 4.27 -2.08 15.41
CA ALA A 91 3.39 -1.26 16.24
C ALA A 91 3.03 -1.93 17.58
N THR A 92 2.87 -3.24 17.62
CA THR A 92 2.62 -3.99 18.86
C THR A 92 3.87 -4.06 19.71
N MET A 93 5.03 -4.33 19.09
CA MET A 93 6.33 -4.31 19.78
C MET A 93 6.62 -2.94 20.39
N ALA A 94 6.44 -1.86 19.63
CA ALA A 94 6.65 -0.50 20.13
C ALA A 94 5.75 -0.16 21.34
N ARG A 95 4.47 -0.54 21.29
CA ARG A 95 3.54 -0.32 22.43
C ARG A 95 3.92 -1.10 23.69
N ARG A 96 4.57 -2.25 23.54
CA ARG A 96 5.05 -3.07 24.66
C ARG A 96 6.42 -2.65 25.18
N GLY A 97 7.13 -1.77 24.47
CA GLY A 97 8.51 -1.44 24.74
C GLY A 97 9.50 -2.54 24.37
N ASP A 98 9.08 -3.50 23.52
CA ASP A 98 9.94 -4.57 23.04
C ASP A 98 11.04 -4.00 22.12
N ALA A 99 12.24 -4.57 22.21
CA ALA A 99 13.35 -4.18 21.35
C ALA A 99 13.07 -4.60 19.89
N ALA A 100 12.91 -3.63 19.00
CA ALA A 100 12.71 -3.84 17.56
C ALA A 100 13.99 -3.55 16.73
N GLU A 101 15.10 -3.22 17.40
CA GLU A 101 16.34 -2.79 16.74
C GLU A 101 16.92 -3.83 15.76
N PRO A 102 16.95 -5.14 16.04
CA PRO A 102 17.43 -6.12 15.07
C PRO A 102 16.60 -6.13 13.77
N GLN A 103 15.26 -5.99 13.88
CA GLN A 103 14.37 -5.93 12.74
C GLN A 103 14.55 -4.63 11.94
N LEU A 104 14.64 -3.50 12.65
CA LEU A 104 14.86 -2.19 12.04
C LEU A 104 16.22 -2.11 11.32
N SER A 105 17.25 -2.70 11.89
CA SER A 105 18.60 -2.75 11.30
C SER A 105 18.65 -3.65 10.05
N ALA A 106 17.78 -4.65 9.94
CA ALA A 106 17.70 -5.52 8.77
C ALA A 106 16.99 -4.86 7.58
N VAL A 107 16.04 -3.95 7.81
CA VAL A 107 15.23 -3.29 6.76
C VAL A 107 16.10 -2.56 5.73
N PRO A 108 17.08 -1.71 6.09
CA PRO A 108 17.92 -1.02 5.10
C PRO A 108 18.68 -1.98 4.19
N LEU A 109 19.14 -3.12 4.71
CA LEU A 109 19.86 -4.13 3.91
C LEU A 109 18.95 -4.79 2.89
N VAL A 110 17.71 -5.11 3.27
CA VAL A 110 16.70 -5.67 2.37
C VAL A 110 16.36 -4.66 1.28
N LEU A 111 16.11 -3.40 1.65
CA LEU A 111 15.80 -2.32 0.70
C LEU A 111 16.96 -2.02 -0.24
N ALA A 112 18.19 -1.98 0.25
CA ALA A 112 19.36 -1.75 -0.59
C ALA A 112 19.55 -2.86 -1.65
N ARG A 113 19.36 -4.12 -1.25
CA ARG A 113 19.40 -5.27 -2.21
C ARG A 113 18.26 -5.18 -3.22
N PHE A 114 17.05 -4.88 -2.77
CA PHE A 114 15.89 -4.72 -3.63
C PHE A 114 16.10 -3.60 -4.66
N HIS A 115 16.54 -2.41 -4.22
CA HIS A 115 16.83 -1.29 -5.12
C HIS A 115 17.96 -1.61 -6.08
N GLY A 116 19.01 -2.34 -5.63
CA GLY A 116 20.12 -2.76 -6.48
C GLY A 116 19.72 -3.73 -7.60
N SER A 117 18.67 -4.53 -7.38
CA SER A 117 18.13 -5.50 -8.34
C SER A 117 16.85 -5.04 -9.04
N ALA A 118 16.35 -3.82 -8.73
CA ALA A 118 15.14 -3.29 -9.33
C ALA A 118 15.28 -3.11 -10.85
N ALA A 119 14.19 -3.31 -11.57
CA ALA A 119 14.13 -3.08 -13.00
C ALA A 119 14.51 -1.63 -13.32
N ARG A 120 15.26 -1.46 -14.40
CA ARG A 120 15.67 -0.16 -14.95
C ARG A 120 15.22 -0.06 -16.38
N GLY A 121 14.92 1.13 -16.85
CA GLY A 121 14.52 1.35 -18.24
C GLY A 121 13.82 2.67 -18.42
N ARG A 122 13.63 3.07 -19.68
CA ARG A 122 13.05 4.37 -20.03
C ARG A 122 11.68 4.62 -19.41
N ASP A 123 10.84 3.59 -19.34
CA ASP A 123 9.49 3.69 -18.76
C ASP A 123 9.56 3.90 -17.23
N VAL A 124 10.49 3.21 -16.56
CA VAL A 124 10.74 3.38 -15.12
C VAL A 124 11.32 4.76 -14.83
N ASP A 125 12.28 5.20 -15.65
CA ASP A 125 12.91 6.51 -15.52
C ASP A 125 11.91 7.66 -15.76
N ALA A 126 10.96 7.47 -16.69
CA ALA A 126 9.90 8.44 -16.96
C ALA A 126 9.04 8.71 -15.71
N GLU A 127 8.74 7.67 -14.91
CA GLU A 127 7.98 7.79 -13.66
C GLU A 127 8.73 8.54 -12.56
N ALA A 128 10.05 8.64 -12.65
CA ALA A 128 10.89 9.37 -11.70
C ALA A 128 11.20 10.81 -12.12
N ARG A 129 10.70 11.26 -13.26
CA ARG A 129 10.89 12.65 -13.74
C ARG A 129 10.14 13.63 -12.88
N VAL A 130 10.65 14.87 -12.85
CA VAL A 130 10.06 15.97 -12.06
C VAL A 130 8.60 16.21 -12.41
N ASP A 131 8.27 16.18 -13.71
CA ASP A 131 6.90 16.36 -14.21
C ASP A 131 5.96 15.26 -13.72
N ALA A 132 6.36 13.98 -13.80
CA ALA A 132 5.57 12.86 -13.32
C ALA A 132 5.38 12.90 -11.78
N ILE A 133 6.42 13.23 -11.03
CA ILE A 133 6.35 13.37 -9.56
C ILE A 133 5.44 14.54 -9.19
N THR A 134 5.56 15.68 -9.88
CA THR A 134 4.73 16.85 -9.64
C THR A 134 3.27 16.57 -9.94
N GLY A 135 2.97 15.86 -11.04
CA GLY A 135 1.60 15.45 -11.39
C GLY A 135 0.95 14.62 -10.27
N ARG A 136 1.61 13.55 -9.82
CA ARG A 136 1.12 12.72 -8.72
C ARG A 136 0.95 13.50 -7.41
N TRP A 137 1.85 14.43 -7.16
CA TRP A 137 1.74 15.31 -5.99
C TRP A 137 0.49 16.20 -6.07
N GLN A 138 0.22 16.80 -7.22
CA GLN A 138 -0.95 17.66 -7.42
C GLN A 138 -2.27 16.87 -7.34
N GLU A 139 -2.32 15.64 -7.85
CA GLU A 139 -3.46 14.74 -7.71
C GLU A 139 -3.75 14.45 -6.23
N ASN A 140 -2.73 14.09 -5.44
CA ASN A 140 -2.88 13.86 -4.01
C ASN A 140 -3.34 15.10 -3.24
N LEU A 141 -2.85 16.29 -3.63
CA LEU A 141 -3.28 17.56 -3.00
C LEU A 141 -4.72 17.91 -3.35
N ALA A 142 -5.14 17.67 -4.59
CA ALA A 142 -6.53 17.90 -4.99
C ALA A 142 -7.50 17.03 -4.16
N GLU A 143 -7.12 15.80 -3.87
CA GLU A 143 -7.88 14.94 -2.96
C GLU A 143 -7.86 15.51 -1.53
N LEU A 144 -6.68 15.86 -1.00
CA LEU A 144 -6.53 16.38 0.35
C LEU A 144 -7.33 17.67 0.58
N THR A 145 -7.39 18.55 -0.43
CA THR A 145 -8.15 19.80 -0.37
C THR A 145 -9.63 19.57 -0.05
N ARG A 146 -10.23 18.50 -0.61
CA ARG A 146 -11.65 18.16 -0.33
C ARG A 146 -11.90 17.80 1.15
N TYR A 147 -10.89 17.25 1.83
CA TYR A 147 -10.99 16.94 3.25
C TYR A 147 -10.68 18.14 4.16
N ALA A 148 -9.99 19.17 3.63
CA ALA A 148 -9.67 20.39 4.37
C ALA A 148 -10.89 21.33 4.58
N GLU A 149 -11.98 21.10 3.86
CA GLU A 149 -13.22 21.88 3.97
C GLU A 149 -14.11 21.48 5.19
N GLY A 150 -13.47 21.16 6.32
CA GLY A 150 -14.15 20.85 7.58
C GLY A 150 -14.48 19.37 7.80
N VAL A 151 -14.04 18.48 6.92
CA VAL A 151 -14.27 17.03 7.04
C VAL A 151 -13.33 16.40 8.07
N VAL A 152 -12.07 16.86 8.12
CA VAL A 152 -11.04 16.34 9.03
C VAL A 152 -10.64 17.41 10.06
N PRO A 153 -10.87 17.17 11.37
CA PRO A 153 -10.44 18.13 12.40
C PRO A 153 -8.93 18.39 12.34
N GLY A 154 -8.55 19.66 12.36
CA GLY A 154 -7.14 20.09 12.33
C GLY A 154 -6.52 20.18 10.93
N LEU A 155 -7.22 19.77 9.89
CA LEU A 155 -6.81 19.99 8.50
C LEU A 155 -7.53 21.22 7.97
N SER A 156 -6.78 22.31 7.71
CA SER A 156 -7.31 23.55 7.14
C SER A 156 -6.82 23.77 5.71
N PRO A 157 -7.52 24.58 4.89
CA PRO A 157 -7.05 25.01 3.59
C PRO A 157 -5.64 25.64 3.63
N ASP A 158 -5.35 26.44 4.65
CA ASP A 158 -4.04 27.05 4.85
C ASP A 158 -2.94 26.01 5.09
N THR A 159 -3.23 24.97 5.85
CA THR A 159 -2.31 23.85 6.06
C THR A 159 -2.01 23.13 4.74
N VAL A 160 -3.03 22.87 3.92
CA VAL A 160 -2.85 22.24 2.61
C VAL A 160 -2.05 23.14 1.65
N ALA A 161 -2.33 24.43 1.65
CA ALA A 161 -1.58 25.41 0.85
C ALA A 161 -0.10 25.46 1.25
N GLU A 162 0.21 25.44 2.55
CA GLU A 162 1.60 25.43 3.03
C GLU A 162 2.31 24.13 2.68
N ILE A 163 1.65 22.97 2.82
CA ILE A 163 2.18 21.67 2.38
C ILE A 163 2.50 21.70 0.87
N ASN A 164 1.59 22.24 0.06
CA ASN A 164 1.81 22.37 -1.39
C ASN A 164 3.03 23.25 -1.68
N ARG A 165 3.12 24.39 -1.05
CA ARG A 165 4.26 25.31 -1.21
C ARG A 165 5.59 24.62 -0.88
N LEU A 166 5.69 24.01 0.29
CA LEU A 166 6.91 23.32 0.75
C LEU A 166 7.32 22.17 -0.19
N ALA A 167 6.37 21.37 -0.65
CA ALA A 167 6.66 20.29 -1.57
C ALA A 167 7.08 20.78 -2.96
N THR A 168 6.42 21.82 -3.47
CA THR A 168 6.77 22.44 -4.75
C THR A 168 8.18 23.03 -4.69
N ASP A 169 8.50 23.76 -3.64
CA ASP A 169 9.84 24.33 -3.42
C ASP A 169 10.89 23.21 -3.32
N TYR A 170 10.57 22.12 -2.63
CA TYR A 170 11.47 20.96 -2.53
C TYR A 170 11.74 20.30 -3.88
N ILE A 171 10.69 20.00 -4.65
CA ILE A 171 10.80 19.34 -5.95
C ILE A 171 11.55 20.24 -6.93
N THR A 172 11.17 21.52 -7.02
CA THR A 172 11.77 22.49 -7.95
C THR A 172 13.24 22.74 -7.61
N GLY A 173 13.56 22.99 -6.34
CA GLY A 173 14.93 23.25 -5.88
C GLY A 173 15.88 22.06 -6.05
N ARG A 174 15.36 20.86 -6.33
CA ARG A 174 16.14 19.62 -6.53
C ARG A 174 15.98 19.00 -7.92
N SER A 175 15.46 19.74 -8.87
CA SER A 175 15.26 19.28 -10.25
C SER A 175 16.53 18.65 -10.88
N VAL A 176 17.70 19.21 -10.59
CA VAL A 176 19.00 18.67 -11.05
C VAL A 176 19.30 17.28 -10.48
N LEU A 177 18.87 17.00 -9.24
CA LEU A 177 19.06 15.67 -8.63
C LEU A 177 18.13 14.63 -9.28
N PHE A 178 16.91 15.02 -9.61
CA PHE A 178 15.96 14.14 -10.32
C PHE A 178 16.43 13.85 -11.75
N ALA A 179 17.08 14.78 -12.41
CA ALA A 179 17.60 14.61 -13.78
C ALA A 179 18.85 13.69 -13.87
N ARG A 180 19.51 13.40 -12.75
CA ARG A 180 20.75 12.58 -12.70
C ARG A 180 20.49 11.10 -12.45
N ARG A 181 19.26 10.65 -12.43
CA ARG A 181 18.88 9.25 -12.17
C ARG A 181 18.89 8.41 -13.42
#